data_4f0029ef39ce164d86ead0bc8d4a0c25
#
_entry.id   4f0029ef39ce164d86ead0bc8d4a0c25
#
_cell.length_a   1.000
_cell.length_b   1.000
_cell.length_c   1.000
_cell.angle_alpha   90.00
_cell.angle_beta   90.00
_cell.angle_gamma   90.00
#
_symmetry.space_group_name_H-M   'P 1'
#
loop_
_entity.id
_entity.type
_entity.pdbx_description
1 polymer ?
#
loop_
_entity_poly.entity_id
_entity_poly.type
_entity_poly.pdbx_seq_one_letter_code
_entity_poly.pdbx_strand_id
1 'polypeptide(L)' 'FRALYGTSPYRYLSMRRLDTVRRLLLAGQPVAEAALQAGFFDQSHMARQFAMAYGVPPARWLRSLGAA' A
#
# COMPACT_ATOMS: atom_id res chain seq x y z
N PHE A 1 -7.10 14.51 -15.61
CA PHE A 1 -6.90 13.72 -14.41
C PHE A 1 -6.07 14.45 -13.34
N ARG A 2 -4.88 14.85 -13.70
CA ARG A 2 -4.01 15.54 -12.75
C ARG A 2 -4.67 16.83 -12.22
N ALA A 3 -5.36 17.52 -13.08
CA ALA A 3 -6.00 18.77 -12.71
C ALA A 3 -7.02 18.57 -11.60
N LEU A 4 -7.72 17.44 -11.63
CA LEU A 4 -8.73 17.16 -10.62
C LEU A 4 -8.13 16.83 -9.26
N TYR A 5 -7.03 16.13 -9.26
CA TYR A 5 -6.48 15.61 -8.01
C TYR A 5 -5.21 16.29 -7.55
N GLY A 6 -4.62 17.09 -8.42
CA GLY A 6 -3.37 17.74 -8.10
C GLY A 6 -2.22 16.78 -7.92
N THR A 7 -2.31 15.59 -8.51
CA THR A 7 -1.27 14.57 -8.41
C THR A 7 -0.73 14.20 -9.78
N SER A 8 0.50 13.69 -9.80
CA SER A 8 1.11 13.21 -11.00
C SER A 8 0.59 11.82 -11.35
N PRO A 9 0.75 11.37 -12.61
CA PRO A 9 0.40 10.00 -12.96
C PRO A 9 1.14 8.96 -12.14
N TYR A 10 2.40 9.24 -11.79
CA TYR A 10 3.17 8.32 -10.95
C TYR A 10 2.52 8.14 -9.59
N ARG A 11 2.11 9.25 -8.97
CA ARG A 11 1.49 9.19 -7.65
C ARG A 11 0.15 8.44 -7.71
N TYR A 12 -0.61 8.64 -8.76
CA TYR A 12 -1.85 7.92 -8.96
C TYR A 12 -1.62 6.41 -9.04
N LEU A 13 -0.60 6.00 -9.79
CA LEU A 13 -0.27 4.60 -9.93
C LEU A 13 0.17 4.00 -8.59
N SER A 14 0.96 4.74 -7.82
CA SER A 14 1.39 4.28 -6.50
C SER A 14 0.19 4.06 -5.58
N MET A 15 -0.78 4.97 -5.61
CA MET A 15 -1.96 4.82 -4.78
C MET A 15 -2.77 3.60 -5.16
N ARG A 16 -2.86 3.30 -6.45
CA ARG A 16 -3.55 2.09 -6.90
C ARG A 16 -2.85 0.83 -6.45
N ARG A 17 -1.52 0.83 -6.48
CA ARG A 17 -0.74 -0.30 -5.99
C ARG A 17 -0.93 -0.50 -4.50
N LEU A 18 -0.93 0.60 -3.75
CA LEU A 18 -1.14 0.52 -2.30
C LEU A 18 -2.54 0.03 -1.96
N ASP A 19 -3.54 0.42 -2.73
CA ASP A 19 -4.88 -0.09 -2.53
C ASP A 19 -4.94 -1.60 -2.75
N THR A 20 -4.23 -2.09 -3.76
CA THR A 20 -4.13 -3.53 -4.01
C THR A 20 -3.46 -4.23 -2.83
N VAL A 21 -2.38 -3.63 -2.29
CA VAL A 21 -1.72 -4.19 -1.11
C VAL A 21 -2.70 -4.34 0.04
N ARG A 22 -3.48 -3.31 0.33
CA ARG A 22 -4.45 -3.37 1.41
C ARG A 22 -5.44 -4.51 1.23
N ARG A 23 -5.95 -4.68 0.03
CA ARG A 23 -6.89 -5.77 -0.25
C ARG A 23 -6.26 -7.13 -0.07
N LEU A 24 -5.03 -7.29 -0.52
CA LEU A 24 -4.31 -8.56 -0.38
C LEU A 24 -4.03 -8.87 1.08
N LEU A 25 -3.64 -7.86 1.85
CA LEU A 25 -3.39 -8.05 3.28
C LEU A 25 -4.67 -8.44 4.02
N LEU A 26 -5.78 -7.82 3.69
CA LEU A 26 -7.06 -8.16 4.30
C LEU A 26 -7.51 -9.57 3.93
N ALA A 27 -7.07 -10.05 2.77
CA ALA A 27 -7.38 -11.41 2.34
C ALA A 27 -6.45 -12.46 2.97
N GLY A 28 -5.50 -12.02 3.80
CA GLY A 28 -4.61 -12.95 4.50
C GLY A 28 -3.28 -13.21 3.83
N GLN A 29 -2.94 -12.47 2.79
CA GLN A 29 -1.65 -12.65 2.11
C GLN A 29 -0.52 -12.11 2.97
N PRO A 30 0.65 -12.77 2.97
CA PRO A 30 1.83 -12.23 3.66
C PRO A 30 2.22 -10.87 3.08
N VAL A 31 2.82 -10.03 3.92
CA VAL A 31 3.20 -8.68 3.51
C VAL A 31 4.13 -8.72 2.29
N ALA A 32 5.12 -9.62 2.29
CA ALA A 32 6.05 -9.72 1.17
C ALA A 32 5.34 -10.09 -0.13
N GLU A 33 4.40 -11.03 -0.06
CA GLU A 33 3.64 -11.45 -1.23
C GLU A 33 2.76 -10.32 -1.75
N ALA A 34 2.11 -9.62 -0.83
CA ALA A 34 1.25 -8.51 -1.22
C ALA A 34 2.03 -7.44 -1.97
N ALA A 35 3.24 -7.14 -1.51
CA ALA A 35 4.08 -6.16 -2.17
C ALA A 35 4.40 -6.57 -3.61
N LEU A 36 4.82 -7.81 -3.80
CA LEU A 36 5.19 -8.28 -5.12
C LEU A 36 3.99 -8.37 -6.06
N GLN A 37 2.88 -8.87 -5.57
CA GLN A 37 1.68 -8.99 -6.38
C GLN A 37 1.12 -7.64 -6.79
N ALA A 38 1.31 -6.63 -5.95
CA ALA A 38 0.83 -5.29 -6.26
C ALA A 38 1.76 -4.54 -7.22
N GLY A 39 2.93 -5.09 -7.54
CA GLY A 39 3.84 -4.50 -8.50
C GLY A 39 4.94 -3.66 -7.90
N PHE A 40 5.19 -3.78 -6.59
CA PHE A 40 6.31 -3.09 -5.97
C PHE A 40 7.60 -3.85 -6.19
N PHE A 41 8.70 -3.10 -6.24
CA PHE A 41 10.01 -3.68 -6.44
C PHE A 41 10.38 -4.65 -5.31
N ASP A 42 10.16 -4.24 -4.07
CA ASP A 42 10.39 -5.10 -2.92
C ASP A 42 9.50 -4.65 -1.76
N GLN A 43 9.54 -5.43 -0.68
CA GLN A 43 8.72 -5.15 0.49
C GLN A 43 9.10 -3.84 1.18
N SER A 44 10.39 -3.52 1.24
CA SER A 44 10.84 -2.29 1.88
C SER A 44 10.33 -1.06 1.15
N HIS A 45 10.39 -1.10 -0.17
CA HIS A 45 9.88 0.00 -0.99
C HIS A 45 8.38 0.19 -0.77
N MET A 46 7.64 -0.91 -0.76
CA MET A 46 6.20 -0.87 -0.52
C MET A 46 5.90 -0.31 0.88
N ALA A 47 6.63 -0.78 1.89
CA ALA A 47 6.38 -0.35 3.26
C ALA A 47 6.59 1.15 3.44
N ARG A 48 7.63 1.71 2.80
CA ARG A 48 7.85 3.15 2.86
C ARG A 48 6.72 3.92 2.20
N GLN A 49 6.30 3.48 1.02
CA GLN A 49 5.20 4.15 0.32
C GLN A 49 3.90 4.03 1.11
N PHE A 50 3.67 2.87 1.70
CA PHE A 50 2.48 2.64 2.52
C PHE A 50 2.46 3.59 3.72
N ALA A 51 3.58 3.70 4.43
CA ALA A 51 3.67 4.58 5.58
C ALA A 51 3.47 6.04 5.21
N MET A 52 4.00 6.45 4.06
CA MET A 52 3.81 7.82 3.60
C MET A 52 2.36 8.12 3.25
N ALA A 53 1.65 7.14 2.72
CA ALA A 53 0.27 7.33 2.30
C ALA A 53 -0.72 7.20 3.46
N TYR A 54 -0.49 6.27 4.36
CA TYR A 54 -1.45 5.94 5.42
C TYR A 54 -0.98 6.25 6.82
N GLY A 55 0.24 6.72 6.97
CA GLY A 55 0.76 7.14 8.26
C GLY A 55 1.38 6.06 9.11
N VAL A 56 1.22 4.78 8.74
CA VAL A 56 1.80 3.66 9.49
C VAL A 56 2.24 2.57 8.53
N PRO A 57 3.22 1.75 8.91
CA PRO A 57 3.65 0.61 8.09
C PRO A 57 2.54 -0.44 7.96
N PRO A 58 2.62 -1.30 6.93
CA PRO A 58 1.58 -2.30 6.69
C PRO A 58 1.32 -3.24 7.86
N ALA A 59 2.37 -3.73 8.51
CA ALA A 59 2.20 -4.65 9.63
C ALA A 59 1.47 -3.99 10.79
N ARG A 60 1.79 -2.74 11.05
CA ARG A 60 1.14 -1.99 12.12
C ARG A 60 -0.31 -1.69 11.78
N TRP A 61 -0.56 -1.38 10.52
CA TRP A 61 -1.91 -1.14 10.04
C TRP A 61 -2.78 -2.38 10.24
N LEU A 62 -2.24 -3.56 9.89
CA LEU A 62 -2.97 -4.80 10.08
C LEU A 62 -3.27 -5.08 11.57
N ARG A 63 -2.30 -4.86 12.42
CA ARG A 63 -2.50 -5.06 13.85
C ARG A 63 -3.57 -4.15 14.40
N SER A 64 -3.58 -2.92 13.92
CA SER A 64 -4.56 -1.93 14.35
C SER A 64 -5.98 -2.39 14.01
N LEU A 65 -6.17 -3.01 12.87
CA LEU A 65 -7.46 -3.55 12.48
C LEU A 65 -7.83 -4.77 13.31
N GLY A 66 -6.86 -5.65 13.53
CA GLY A 66 -7.10 -6.88 14.27
C GLY A 66 -7.28 -6.67 15.75
N ALA A 67 -6.86 -5.54 16.28
CA ALA A 67 -6.98 -5.24 17.69
C ALA A 67 -8.41 -4.87 18.09
N ALA A 68 -9.23 -4.60 17.13
CA ALA A 68 -10.60 -4.18 17.41
C ALA A 68 -11.49 -5.31 17.95
#